data_a500e510f9e449f5347867455e7bf92b
#
_entry.id   a500e510f9e449f5347867455e7bf92b
#
_cell.length_a   1.000
_cell.length_b   1.000
_cell.length_c   1.000
_cell.angle_alpha   90.00
_cell.angle_beta   90.00
_cell.angle_gamma   90.00
#
_symmetry.space_group_name_H-M   'P 1'
#
loop_
_entity.id
_entity.type
_entity.pdbx_description
1 polymer ?
#
loop_
_entity_poly.entity_id
_entity_poly.type
_entity_poly.pdbx_seq_one_letter_code
_entity_poly.pdbx_strand_id
1 'polypeptide(L)'
;MVRGPLATLPPTMARPLTLLLVRHGQSEWNAAGLVQGQTPHVPLTELGHAQAAAAARELAALRPGALVSSDLRRAVQTAEHCARATGLPLTTTPALREQGYGVLEGRPSRELWDVVDWTDPRWTARGGESLAALHARVGAYLGQLCAEPPADVVALVTHGDTIRAAQAVAAGLGPDALPAVTPHNGTVTRLELVP
;
A
#
# COMPACT_ATOMS: atom_id res chain seq x y z
N MET A 1 -26.68 51.30 1.37
CA MET A 1 -26.03 50.07 1.87
C MET A 1 -25.04 49.59 0.82
N VAL A 2 -23.76 49.87 1.03
CA VAL A 2 -22.67 49.50 0.12
C VAL A 2 -22.18 48.11 0.60
N ARG A 3 -22.35 47.08 -0.23
CA ARG A 3 -21.74 45.77 0.02
C ARG A 3 -20.26 45.86 -0.30
N GLY A 4 -19.40 45.72 0.70
CA GLY A 4 -17.97 45.60 0.52
C GLY A 4 -17.61 44.33 -0.29
N PRO A 5 -16.46 44.30 -0.99
CA PRO A 5 -16.02 43.17 -1.78
C PRO A 5 -15.76 41.96 -0.84
N LEU A 6 -16.34 40.80 -1.22
CA LEU A 6 -16.00 39.50 -0.63
C LEU A 6 -14.49 39.29 -0.81
N ALA A 7 -13.77 39.20 0.30
CA ALA A 7 -12.36 38.80 0.28
C ALA A 7 -12.25 37.40 -0.32
N THR A 8 -11.71 37.29 -1.51
CA THR A 8 -11.28 36.03 -2.09
C THR A 8 -10.13 35.51 -1.25
N LEU A 9 -10.37 34.41 -0.52
CA LEU A 9 -9.29 33.68 0.15
C LEU A 9 -8.23 33.28 -0.89
N PRO A 10 -6.93 33.45 -0.60
CA PRO A 10 -5.89 33.02 -1.50
C PRO A 10 -6.06 31.50 -1.74
N PRO A 11 -5.73 30.97 -2.95
CA PRO A 11 -5.75 29.56 -3.20
C PRO A 11 -4.86 28.89 -2.15
N THR A 12 -5.46 27.98 -1.36
CA THR A 12 -4.74 27.17 -0.39
C THR A 12 -3.67 26.43 -1.20
N MET A 13 -2.40 26.80 -1.04
CA MET A 13 -1.29 26.03 -1.61
C MET A 13 -1.43 24.62 -1.06
N ALA A 14 -1.88 23.70 -1.89
CA ALA A 14 -2.04 22.30 -1.49
C ALA A 14 -0.67 21.79 -1.02
N ARG A 15 -0.61 21.38 0.24
CA ARG A 15 0.63 20.86 0.84
C ARG A 15 0.91 19.48 0.30
N PRO A 16 2.17 19.12 0.03
CA PRO A 16 2.51 17.76 -0.34
C PRO A 16 2.12 16.80 0.81
N LEU A 17 1.47 15.69 0.47
CA LEU A 17 1.13 14.63 1.40
C LEU A 17 2.28 13.64 1.45
N THR A 18 2.88 13.44 2.62
CA THR A 18 3.89 12.40 2.82
C THR A 18 3.23 11.07 3.16
N LEU A 19 3.49 10.03 2.37
CA LEU A 19 3.11 8.65 2.64
C LEU A 19 4.31 7.85 3.12
N LEU A 20 4.12 7.08 4.19
CA LEU A 20 5.06 6.08 4.70
C LEU A 20 4.48 4.70 4.39
N LEU A 21 4.91 4.12 3.27
CA LEU A 21 4.43 2.82 2.80
C LEU A 21 5.22 1.72 3.50
N VAL A 22 4.54 0.88 4.27
CA VAL A 22 5.14 -0.24 5.01
C VAL A 22 4.72 -1.55 4.34
N ARG A 23 5.67 -2.31 3.77
CA ARG A 23 5.37 -3.67 3.34
C ARG A 23 5.22 -4.56 4.57
N HIS A 24 4.17 -5.39 4.61
CA HIS A 24 3.97 -6.35 5.69
C HIS A 24 5.21 -7.23 5.93
N GLY A 25 5.42 -7.70 7.16
CA GLY A 25 6.45 -8.67 7.52
C GLY A 25 6.30 -9.98 6.77
N GLN A 26 7.32 -10.84 6.78
CA GLN A 26 7.28 -12.15 6.13
C GLN A 26 6.07 -12.97 6.63
N SER A 27 5.24 -13.43 5.71
CA SER A 27 4.13 -14.35 6.00
C SER A 27 4.55 -15.81 5.80
N GLU A 28 3.75 -16.74 6.30
CA GLU A 28 3.96 -18.17 6.08
C GLU A 28 4.04 -18.51 4.57
N TRP A 29 3.23 -17.87 3.73
CA TRP A 29 3.27 -18.11 2.29
C TRP A 29 4.46 -17.43 1.60
N ASN A 30 4.99 -16.33 2.15
CA ASN A 30 6.29 -15.82 1.67
C ASN A 30 7.39 -16.84 1.95
N ALA A 31 7.44 -17.41 3.16
CA ALA A 31 8.45 -18.42 3.52
C ALA A 31 8.31 -19.70 2.69
N ALA A 32 7.08 -20.09 2.36
CA ALA A 32 6.80 -21.27 1.53
C ALA A 32 6.93 -21.02 0.01
N GLY A 33 7.16 -19.76 -0.43
CA GLY A 33 7.23 -19.41 -1.85
C GLY A 33 5.90 -19.57 -2.58
N LEU A 34 4.77 -19.29 -1.90
CA LEU A 34 3.42 -19.40 -2.45
C LEU A 34 2.86 -18.03 -2.84
N VAL A 35 2.05 -18.01 -3.89
CA VAL A 35 1.29 -16.84 -4.34
C VAL A 35 0.22 -16.50 -3.32
N GLN A 36 0.26 -15.30 -2.76
CA GLN A 36 -0.67 -14.90 -1.71
C GLN A 36 -1.89 -14.16 -2.23
N GLY A 37 -1.67 -13.22 -3.15
CA GLY A 37 -2.73 -12.37 -3.66
C GLY A 37 -3.57 -11.74 -2.55
N GLN A 38 -4.88 -11.89 -2.67
CA GLN A 38 -5.85 -11.40 -1.69
C GLN A 38 -6.34 -12.47 -0.70
N THR A 39 -5.66 -13.62 -0.62
CA THR A 39 -5.96 -14.63 0.41
C THR A 39 -5.91 -14.00 1.80
N PRO A 40 -7.03 -14.01 2.58
CA PRO A 40 -7.17 -13.13 3.75
C PRO A 40 -6.49 -13.65 5.02
N HIS A 41 -6.37 -14.97 5.19
CA HIS A 41 -6.07 -15.63 6.47
C HIS A 41 -4.59 -15.93 6.73
N VAL A 42 -3.69 -15.67 5.76
CA VAL A 42 -2.26 -16.00 5.88
C VAL A 42 -1.57 -15.13 6.93
N PRO A 43 -1.02 -15.71 8.03
CA PRO A 43 -0.40 -14.94 9.10
C PRO A 43 1.07 -14.63 8.82
N LEU A 44 1.67 -13.80 9.67
CA LEU A 44 3.11 -13.60 9.75
C LEU A 44 3.80 -14.83 10.35
N THR A 45 5.08 -15.04 9.93
CA THR A 45 6.03 -15.92 10.62
C THR A 45 6.62 -15.20 11.84
N GLU A 46 7.39 -15.92 12.69
CA GLU A 46 8.17 -15.29 13.76
C GLU A 46 9.12 -14.23 13.23
N LEU A 47 9.82 -14.52 12.12
CA LEU A 47 10.65 -13.53 11.42
C LEU A 47 9.81 -12.33 10.96
N GLY A 48 8.60 -12.57 10.44
CA GLY A 48 7.68 -11.52 10.02
C GLY A 48 7.27 -10.61 11.18
N HIS A 49 7.01 -11.15 12.36
CA HIS A 49 6.74 -10.35 13.56
C HIS A 49 7.96 -9.53 14.00
N ALA A 50 9.17 -10.08 13.92
CA ALA A 50 10.40 -9.35 14.20
C ALA A 50 10.62 -8.19 13.19
N GLN A 51 10.39 -8.44 11.90
CA GLN A 51 10.43 -7.42 10.84
C GLN A 51 9.39 -6.32 11.08
N ALA A 52 8.16 -6.69 11.42
CA ALA A 52 7.08 -5.75 11.74
C ALA A 52 7.43 -4.87 12.95
N ALA A 53 8.04 -5.44 13.99
CA ALA A 53 8.50 -4.68 15.15
C ALA A 53 9.65 -3.71 14.81
N ALA A 54 10.56 -4.09 13.89
CA ALA A 54 11.62 -3.20 13.40
C ALA A 54 11.02 -2.04 12.58
N ALA A 55 10.15 -2.32 11.61
CA ALA A 55 9.44 -1.32 10.84
C ALA A 55 8.64 -0.35 11.72
N ALA A 56 7.99 -0.86 12.77
CA ALA A 56 7.22 -0.05 13.71
C ALA A 56 8.09 0.97 14.47
N ARG A 57 9.32 0.60 14.87
CA ARG A 57 10.26 1.54 15.50
C ARG A 57 10.72 2.63 14.53
N GLU A 58 11.04 2.26 13.30
CA GLU A 58 11.38 3.21 12.23
C GLU A 58 10.22 4.17 11.97
N LEU A 59 9.01 3.63 11.82
CA LEU A 59 7.80 4.40 11.57
C LEU A 59 7.52 5.40 12.71
N ALA A 60 7.67 5.00 13.98
CA ALA A 60 7.47 5.88 15.12
C ALA A 60 8.43 7.08 15.13
N ALA A 61 9.68 6.89 14.69
CA ALA A 61 10.66 7.97 14.55
C ALA A 61 10.26 8.98 13.44
N LEU A 62 9.51 8.55 12.42
CA LEU A 62 9.02 9.38 11.33
C LEU A 62 7.71 10.14 11.66
N ARG A 63 7.13 9.88 12.85
CA ARG A 63 5.98 10.59 13.44
C ARG A 63 4.78 10.74 12.51
N PRO A 64 4.21 9.65 11.97
CA PRO A 64 2.96 9.75 11.22
C PRO A 64 1.83 10.30 12.11
N GLY A 65 0.88 11.01 11.48
CA GLY A 65 -0.33 11.49 12.14
C GLY A 65 -1.54 10.57 11.95
N ALA A 66 -1.45 9.60 11.02
CA ALA A 66 -2.50 8.61 10.78
C ALA A 66 -1.89 7.26 10.36
N LEU A 67 -2.60 6.17 10.67
CA LEU A 67 -2.21 4.79 10.34
C LEU A 67 -3.37 4.03 9.72
N VAL A 68 -3.18 3.61 8.47
CA VAL A 68 -4.15 2.80 7.71
C VAL A 68 -3.48 1.52 7.25
N SER A 69 -4.20 0.41 7.20
CA SER A 69 -3.69 -0.88 6.74
C SER A 69 -4.61 -1.52 5.71
N SER A 70 -4.04 -2.35 4.86
CA SER A 70 -4.79 -3.43 4.22
C SER A 70 -5.47 -4.29 5.28
N ASP A 71 -6.65 -4.79 4.98
CA ASP A 71 -7.43 -5.67 5.87
C ASP A 71 -7.01 -7.15 5.81
N LEU A 72 -5.97 -7.49 5.02
CA LEU A 72 -5.41 -8.85 4.97
C LEU A 72 -4.58 -9.13 6.23
N ARG A 73 -4.75 -10.32 6.82
CA ARG A 73 -4.21 -10.68 8.14
C ARG A 73 -2.74 -10.33 8.34
N ARG A 74 -1.86 -10.63 7.38
CA ARG A 74 -0.43 -10.32 7.44
C ARG A 74 -0.14 -8.81 7.54
N ALA A 75 -0.94 -7.98 6.86
CA ALA A 75 -0.83 -6.54 6.94
C ALA A 75 -1.38 -6.01 8.26
N VAL A 76 -2.53 -6.50 8.72
CA VAL A 76 -3.12 -6.15 10.02
C VAL A 76 -2.15 -6.48 11.16
N GLN A 77 -1.58 -7.70 11.19
CA GLN A 77 -0.60 -8.08 12.20
C GLN A 77 0.63 -7.16 12.20
N THR A 78 1.10 -6.73 11.01
CA THR A 78 2.19 -5.75 10.89
C THR A 78 1.77 -4.39 11.44
N ALA A 79 0.57 -3.93 11.07
CA ALA A 79 0.01 -2.65 11.50
C ALA A 79 -0.26 -2.58 13.00
N GLU A 80 -0.58 -3.69 13.66
CA GLU A 80 -0.71 -3.76 15.11
C GLU A 80 0.60 -3.46 15.84
N HIS A 81 1.76 -3.88 15.29
CA HIS A 81 3.07 -3.45 15.81
C HIS A 81 3.25 -1.94 15.62
N CYS A 82 2.88 -1.41 14.45
CA CYS A 82 2.95 0.03 14.17
C CYS A 82 2.04 0.84 15.09
N ALA A 83 0.79 0.41 15.30
CA ALA A 83 -0.17 1.07 16.19
C ALA A 83 0.35 1.14 17.65
N ARG A 84 0.91 0.04 18.16
CA ARG A 84 1.53 0.03 19.49
C ARG A 84 2.71 0.98 19.62
N ALA A 85 3.56 1.08 18.59
CA ALA A 85 4.76 1.92 18.61
C ALA A 85 4.46 3.41 18.43
N THR A 86 3.43 3.76 17.66
CA THR A 86 3.05 5.15 17.36
C THR A 86 1.97 5.70 18.29
N GLY A 87 1.21 4.85 18.96
CA GLY A 87 0.02 5.22 19.73
C GLY A 87 -1.19 5.61 18.88
N LEU A 88 -1.11 5.42 17.55
CA LEU A 88 -2.20 5.79 16.63
C LEU A 88 -3.28 4.71 16.55
N PRO A 89 -4.55 5.10 16.37
CA PRO A 89 -5.61 4.16 16.06
C PRO A 89 -5.35 3.52 14.69
N LEU A 90 -5.62 2.21 14.59
CA LEU A 90 -5.53 1.47 13.35
C LEU A 90 -6.88 1.46 12.64
N THR A 91 -6.91 1.91 11.37
CA THR A 91 -8.03 1.70 10.46
C THR A 91 -7.63 0.75 9.34
N THR A 92 -8.59 0.04 8.75
CA THR A 92 -8.33 -0.89 7.65
C THR A 92 -9.15 -0.56 6.42
N THR A 93 -8.61 -0.86 5.24
CA THR A 93 -9.31 -0.69 3.97
C THR A 93 -8.92 -1.76 2.95
N PRO A 94 -9.87 -2.29 2.16
CA PRO A 94 -9.56 -3.18 1.04
C PRO A 94 -8.84 -2.46 -0.11
N ALA A 95 -8.85 -1.13 -0.15
CA ALA A 95 -8.12 -0.36 -1.16
C ALA A 95 -6.59 -0.58 -1.11
N LEU A 96 -6.05 -1.05 0.03
CA LEU A 96 -4.64 -1.35 0.23
C LEU A 96 -4.30 -2.84 0.09
N ARG A 97 -5.24 -3.71 -0.31
CA ARG A 97 -4.95 -5.13 -0.57
C ARG A 97 -3.93 -5.31 -1.68
N GLU A 98 -3.24 -6.46 -1.66
CA GLU A 98 -2.35 -6.89 -2.73
C GLU A 98 -3.11 -7.11 -4.06
N GLN A 99 -2.38 -7.26 -5.17
CA GLN A 99 -2.95 -7.74 -6.42
C GLN A 99 -3.62 -9.09 -6.19
N GLY A 100 -4.86 -9.23 -6.66
CA GLY A 100 -5.56 -10.52 -6.63
C GLY A 100 -5.05 -11.45 -7.73
N TYR A 101 -4.61 -12.65 -7.37
CA TYR A 101 -4.18 -13.67 -8.33
C TYR A 101 -5.23 -14.76 -8.57
N GLY A 102 -6.41 -14.66 -7.93
CA GLY A 102 -7.54 -15.56 -8.16
C GLY A 102 -7.17 -17.03 -8.01
N VAL A 103 -7.44 -17.84 -9.03
CA VAL A 103 -7.18 -19.30 -9.02
C VAL A 103 -5.69 -19.67 -8.90
N LEU A 104 -4.77 -18.71 -8.98
CA LEU A 104 -3.34 -18.95 -8.80
C LEU A 104 -2.90 -18.80 -7.34
N GLU A 105 -3.75 -18.27 -6.45
CA GLU A 105 -3.43 -18.13 -5.03
C GLU A 105 -3.25 -19.52 -4.38
N GLY A 106 -2.19 -19.63 -3.57
CA GLY A 106 -1.77 -20.90 -2.95
C GLY A 106 -0.85 -21.76 -3.84
N ARG A 107 -0.65 -21.42 -5.09
CA ARG A 107 0.29 -22.13 -5.97
C ARG A 107 1.73 -21.65 -5.74
N PRO A 108 2.75 -22.48 -6.05
CA PRO A 108 4.14 -22.05 -6.04
C PRO A 108 4.37 -20.80 -6.91
N SER A 109 5.00 -19.77 -6.36
CA SER A 109 5.20 -18.49 -7.07
C SER A 109 6.05 -18.63 -8.35
N ARG A 110 6.93 -19.64 -8.42
CA ARG A 110 7.70 -19.93 -9.64
C ARG A 110 6.80 -20.27 -10.84
N GLU A 111 5.61 -20.82 -10.62
CA GLU A 111 4.68 -21.18 -11.68
C GLU A 111 4.00 -19.95 -12.33
N LEU A 112 4.08 -18.77 -11.69
CA LEU A 112 3.58 -17.54 -12.31
C LEU A 112 4.33 -17.19 -13.59
N TRP A 113 5.62 -17.50 -13.67
CA TRP A 113 6.45 -17.20 -14.85
C TRP A 113 5.97 -17.91 -16.12
N ASP A 114 5.28 -19.04 -15.95
CA ASP A 114 4.81 -19.86 -17.07
C ASP A 114 3.38 -19.49 -17.52
N VAL A 115 2.62 -18.78 -16.67
CA VAL A 115 1.18 -18.57 -16.91
C VAL A 115 0.77 -17.10 -16.99
N VAL A 116 1.57 -16.17 -16.43
CA VAL A 116 1.27 -14.74 -16.45
C VAL A 116 1.87 -14.08 -17.68
N ASP A 117 1.06 -13.38 -18.44
CA ASP A 117 1.59 -12.48 -19.46
C ASP A 117 2.06 -11.17 -18.82
N TRP A 118 3.34 -11.09 -18.50
CA TRP A 118 3.97 -9.93 -17.87
C TRP A 118 4.07 -8.70 -18.79
N THR A 119 3.76 -8.85 -20.08
CA THR A 119 3.81 -7.77 -21.06
C THR A 119 2.46 -7.07 -21.24
N ASP A 120 1.36 -7.72 -20.86
CA ASP A 120 0.02 -7.14 -20.89
C ASP A 120 -0.45 -6.74 -19.47
N PRO A 121 -0.51 -5.45 -19.14
CA PRO A 121 -1.00 -4.99 -17.83
C PRO A 121 -2.50 -5.27 -17.59
N ARG A 122 -3.24 -5.71 -18.62
CA ARG A 122 -4.66 -6.10 -18.51
C ARG A 122 -4.84 -7.59 -18.27
N TRP A 123 -3.76 -8.38 -18.42
CA TRP A 123 -3.84 -9.81 -18.15
C TRP A 123 -4.29 -10.09 -16.72
N THR A 124 -5.13 -11.08 -16.53
CA THR A 124 -5.58 -11.52 -15.22
C THR A 124 -5.94 -13.01 -15.23
N ALA A 125 -5.64 -13.70 -14.14
CA ALA A 125 -6.16 -15.04 -13.89
C ALA A 125 -7.66 -14.98 -13.57
N ARG A 126 -8.35 -16.11 -13.76
CA ARG A 126 -9.77 -16.20 -13.40
C ARG A 126 -10.00 -15.85 -11.92
N GLY A 127 -10.85 -14.86 -11.66
CA GLY A 127 -11.14 -14.35 -10.33
C GLY A 127 -10.02 -13.50 -9.71
N GLY A 128 -9.02 -13.11 -10.52
CA GLY A 128 -7.94 -12.24 -10.10
C GLY A 128 -8.16 -10.77 -10.46
N GLU A 129 -7.12 -9.97 -10.27
CA GLU A 129 -7.03 -8.56 -10.59
C GLU A 129 -5.85 -8.34 -11.55
N SER A 130 -6.03 -7.54 -12.61
CA SER A 130 -4.93 -7.17 -13.49
C SER A 130 -4.06 -6.06 -12.88
N LEU A 131 -2.84 -5.87 -13.39
CA LEU A 131 -1.99 -4.73 -12.97
C LEU A 131 -2.68 -3.39 -13.25
N ALA A 132 -3.41 -3.28 -14.37
CA ALA A 132 -4.16 -2.07 -14.69
C ALA A 132 -5.29 -1.80 -13.67
N ALA A 133 -5.99 -2.83 -13.20
CA ALA A 133 -7.04 -2.69 -12.19
C ALA A 133 -6.43 -2.35 -10.81
N LEU A 134 -5.33 -3.00 -10.42
CA LEU A 134 -4.57 -2.65 -9.21
C LEU A 134 -4.13 -1.18 -9.24
N HIS A 135 -3.50 -0.75 -10.34
CA HIS A 135 -3.04 0.64 -10.51
C HIS A 135 -4.20 1.64 -10.39
N ALA A 136 -5.33 1.36 -11.03
CA ALA A 136 -6.52 2.20 -10.95
C ALA A 136 -7.09 2.27 -9.51
N ARG A 137 -7.17 1.13 -8.80
CA ARG A 137 -7.65 1.05 -7.41
C ARG A 137 -6.75 1.86 -6.47
N VAL A 138 -5.44 1.68 -6.60
CA VAL A 138 -4.45 2.40 -5.79
C VAL A 138 -4.50 3.89 -6.12
N GLY A 139 -4.54 4.27 -7.40
CA GLY A 139 -4.62 5.66 -7.83
C GLY A 139 -5.87 6.37 -7.30
N ALA A 140 -7.03 5.71 -7.35
CA ALA A 140 -8.27 6.24 -6.78
C ALA A 140 -8.16 6.49 -5.27
N TYR A 141 -7.56 5.55 -4.52
CA TYR A 141 -7.35 5.70 -3.08
C TYR A 141 -6.36 6.81 -2.73
N LEU A 142 -5.24 6.91 -3.45
CA LEU A 142 -4.27 8.00 -3.27
C LEU A 142 -4.89 9.36 -3.61
N GLY A 143 -5.73 9.44 -4.64
CA GLY A 143 -6.47 10.65 -4.98
C GLY A 143 -7.43 11.09 -3.87
N GLN A 144 -8.12 10.14 -3.22
CA GLN A 144 -8.96 10.43 -2.03
C GLN A 144 -8.13 10.96 -0.86
N LEU A 145 -6.97 10.33 -0.58
CA LEU A 145 -6.06 10.80 0.48
C LEU A 145 -5.52 12.21 0.21
N CYS A 146 -5.23 12.54 -1.06
CA CYS A 146 -4.79 13.90 -1.43
C CYS A 146 -5.91 14.93 -1.27
N ALA A 147 -7.16 14.55 -1.60
CA ALA A 147 -8.31 15.45 -1.49
C ALA A 147 -8.68 15.76 -0.03
N GLU A 148 -8.64 14.75 0.83
CA GLU A 148 -9.00 14.84 2.25
C GLU A 148 -7.97 14.09 3.11
N PRO A 149 -6.75 14.63 3.29
CA PRO A 149 -5.70 13.95 4.03
C PRO A 149 -6.01 13.92 5.53
N PRO A 150 -5.96 12.74 6.18
CA PRO A 150 -6.20 12.63 7.62
C PRO A 150 -5.07 13.24 8.46
N ALA A 151 -3.90 13.47 7.86
CA ALA A 151 -2.72 14.11 8.44
C ALA A 151 -1.71 14.49 7.34
N ASP A 152 -0.73 15.34 7.64
CA ASP A 152 0.36 15.71 6.71
C ASP A 152 1.28 14.50 6.38
N VAL A 153 1.40 13.54 7.32
CA VAL A 153 2.17 12.30 7.18
C VAL A 153 1.26 11.12 7.50
N VAL A 154 1.04 10.25 6.54
CA VAL A 154 0.15 9.08 6.67
C VAL A 154 0.94 7.78 6.48
N ALA A 155 0.82 6.88 7.44
CA ALA A 155 1.39 5.53 7.34
C ALA A 155 0.38 4.58 6.69
N LEU A 156 0.82 3.84 5.67
CA LEU A 156 0.02 2.85 4.95
C LEU A 156 0.71 1.49 5.01
N VAL A 157 0.14 0.54 5.76
CA VAL A 157 0.65 -0.85 5.79
C VAL A 157 -0.02 -1.66 4.69
N THR A 158 0.80 -2.19 3.78
CA THR A 158 0.32 -2.79 2.53
C THR A 158 1.28 -3.88 2.01
N HIS A 159 1.34 -4.10 0.71
CA HIS A 159 1.96 -5.23 0.04
C HIS A 159 2.90 -4.79 -1.09
N GLY A 160 3.60 -5.78 -1.68
CA GLY A 160 4.65 -5.53 -2.66
C GLY A 160 4.16 -4.82 -3.92
N ASP A 161 3.19 -5.39 -4.62
CA ASP A 161 2.72 -4.82 -5.89
C ASP A 161 1.88 -3.56 -5.68
N THR A 162 1.18 -3.46 -4.54
CA THR A 162 0.47 -2.24 -4.15
C THR A 162 1.43 -1.07 -3.91
N ILE A 163 2.61 -1.29 -3.31
CA ILE A 163 3.65 -0.25 -3.16
C ILE A 163 4.19 0.17 -4.53
N ARG A 164 4.48 -0.80 -5.42
CA ARG A 164 4.95 -0.52 -6.79
C ARG A 164 3.91 0.30 -7.57
N ALA A 165 2.63 -0.05 -7.44
CA ALA A 165 1.53 0.72 -8.05
C ALA A 165 1.44 2.14 -7.47
N ALA A 166 1.57 2.32 -6.15
CA ALA A 166 1.57 3.63 -5.52
C ALA A 166 2.74 4.50 -6.00
N GLN A 167 3.94 3.92 -6.16
CA GLN A 167 5.11 4.61 -6.71
C GLN A 167 4.90 5.03 -8.17
N ALA A 168 4.31 4.16 -9.01
CA ALA A 168 4.00 4.49 -10.39
C ALA A 168 2.96 5.62 -10.48
N VAL A 169 1.88 5.55 -9.71
CA VAL A 169 0.86 6.61 -9.63
C VAL A 169 1.47 7.95 -9.23
N ALA A 170 2.29 7.99 -8.18
CA ALA A 170 2.94 9.21 -7.72
C ALA A 170 3.91 9.80 -8.75
N ALA A 171 4.52 8.97 -9.57
CA ALA A 171 5.41 9.37 -10.66
C ALA A 171 4.65 9.73 -11.96
N GLY A 172 3.31 9.65 -11.99
CA GLY A 172 2.50 9.87 -13.20
C GLY A 172 2.69 8.79 -14.27
N LEU A 173 3.15 7.59 -13.88
CA LEU A 173 3.41 6.47 -14.78
C LEU A 173 2.17 5.55 -14.89
N GLY A 174 2.04 4.89 -16.03
CA GLY A 174 0.97 3.91 -16.28
C GLY A 174 1.22 2.54 -15.64
N PRO A 175 0.23 1.62 -15.75
CA PRO A 175 0.34 0.27 -15.19
C PRO A 175 1.38 -0.61 -15.88
N ASP A 176 1.87 -0.24 -17.04
CA ASP A 176 2.94 -0.87 -17.82
C ASP A 176 4.34 -0.48 -17.34
N ALA A 177 4.46 0.52 -16.47
CA ALA A 177 5.71 1.09 -16.00
C ALA A 177 5.90 0.99 -14.47
N LEU A 178 5.35 -0.05 -13.83
CA LEU A 178 5.58 -0.28 -12.41
C LEU A 178 7.08 -0.54 -12.14
N PRO A 179 7.64 0.01 -11.04
CA PRO A 179 9.02 -0.26 -10.65
C PRO A 179 9.31 -1.76 -10.59
N ALA A 180 10.43 -2.20 -11.17
CA ALA A 180 10.78 -3.62 -11.26
C ALA A 180 11.07 -4.26 -9.89
N VAL A 181 11.58 -3.45 -8.93
CA VAL A 181 12.01 -3.93 -7.62
C VAL A 181 10.83 -3.86 -6.64
N THR A 182 10.48 -5.03 -6.10
CA THR A 182 9.52 -5.11 -5.00
C THR A 182 10.25 -4.87 -3.67
N PRO A 183 9.81 -3.95 -2.81
CA PRO A 183 10.41 -3.72 -1.49
C PRO A 183 10.46 -5.02 -0.66
N HIS A 184 11.48 -5.20 0.19
CA HIS A 184 11.54 -6.36 1.10
C HIS A 184 10.47 -6.31 2.19
N ASN A 185 10.12 -7.46 2.78
CA ASN A 185 9.19 -7.53 3.91
C ASN A 185 9.66 -6.66 5.08
N GLY A 186 8.77 -5.88 5.67
CA GLY A 186 9.07 -4.97 6.78
C GLY A 186 9.82 -3.69 6.37
N THR A 187 9.96 -3.38 5.09
CA THR A 187 10.56 -2.12 4.63
C THR A 187 9.58 -0.96 4.77
N VAL A 188 10.08 0.19 5.20
CA VAL A 188 9.38 1.48 5.15
C VAL A 188 9.88 2.27 3.93
N THR A 189 8.97 2.68 3.06
CA THR A 189 9.26 3.48 1.86
C THR A 189 8.56 4.82 1.97
N ARG A 190 9.29 5.92 1.86
CA ARG A 190 8.71 7.27 1.84
C ARG A 190 8.32 7.65 0.42
N LEU A 191 7.14 8.23 0.27
CA LEU A 191 6.60 8.71 -0.99
C LEU A 191 5.94 10.08 -0.77
N GLU A 192 6.22 11.04 -1.66
CA GLU A 192 5.58 12.35 -1.64
C GLU A 192 4.53 12.41 -2.74
N LEU A 193 3.31 12.78 -2.38
CA LEU A 193 2.26 13.10 -3.34
C LEU A 193 2.15 14.62 -3.45
N VAL A 194 2.35 15.12 -4.64
CA VAL A 194 2.16 16.54 -4.98
C VAL A 194 0.78 16.67 -5.63
N PRO A 195 -0.10 17.54 -5.12
CA PRO A 195 -1.46 17.75 -5.65
C PRO A 195 -1.46 18.23 -7.09
#